data_c3f1543b358b50187a962c7aedf7b53e
#
_entry.id   c3f1543b358b50187a962c7aedf7b53e
#
_cell.length_a   1.000
_cell.length_b   1.000
_cell.length_c   1.000
_cell.angle_alpha   90.00
_cell.angle_beta   90.00
_cell.angle_gamma   90.00
#
_symmetry.space_group_name_H-M   'P 1'
#
loop_
_entity.id
_entity.type
_entity.pdbx_description
1 polymer ?
#
loop_
_entity_poly.entity_id
_entity_poly.type
_entity_poly.pdbx_seq_one_letter_code
_entity_poly.pdbx_strand_id
1 'polypeptide(L)'
;YYAQEPAASVRLDRAEIEPLGLRGAANFVWFAVIIAAVAFAPSVDAEAIEAGRATAMDWVPLREIIMLAAALCSYRFGDRRARFEDNQFEWGPIAEVATLFIGIFLTMIPALHYLDEVAPSLPLNEITFFTFTGGLSSVLDNAPTYVTFFEMAGRVPHPGGADVAGVPEIYLVSVSLGAVLCGAITYIGNGPNFMVKSVAEARGVDMPSFGGYVAKTLIYLVPVLAAMVCLFIAEPVWARAAGAVLAAALLANDARLIRAGRRLALQD
;
A
#
# COMPACT_ATOMS: atom_id res chain seq x y z
N TYR A 1 22.05 -14.75 7.15
CA TYR A 1 22.33 -13.31 7.30
C TYR A 1 23.76 -13.13 7.82
N TYR A 2 24.10 -13.60 9.00
CA TYR A 2 25.45 -13.47 9.61
C TYR A 2 26.59 -14.11 8.80
N ALA A 3 26.32 -15.13 7.98
CA ALA A 3 27.34 -15.77 7.15
C ALA A 3 27.82 -14.90 5.96
N GLN A 4 27.12 -13.81 5.66
CA GLN A 4 27.46 -12.87 4.58
C GLN A 4 27.98 -11.52 5.08
N GLU A 5 27.99 -11.29 6.38
CA GLU A 5 28.51 -10.06 6.98
C GLU A 5 30.02 -10.11 7.19
N PRO A 6 30.73 -8.99 6.93
CA PRO A 6 32.13 -8.87 7.26
C PRO A 6 32.36 -9.12 8.75
N ALA A 7 33.40 -9.86 9.08
CA ALA A 7 33.74 -10.20 10.47
C ALA A 7 33.93 -8.98 11.39
N ALA A 8 34.25 -7.81 10.82
CA ALA A 8 34.33 -6.54 11.54
C ALA A 8 32.95 -6.05 12.03
N SER A 9 31.90 -6.14 11.19
CA SER A 9 30.54 -5.74 11.54
C SER A 9 29.96 -6.66 12.61
N VAL A 10 30.17 -7.98 12.50
CA VAL A 10 29.75 -8.96 13.52
C VAL A 10 30.45 -8.74 14.87
N ARG A 11 31.71 -8.25 14.87
CA ARG A 11 32.41 -7.89 16.12
C ARG A 11 31.86 -6.62 16.75
N LEU A 12 31.49 -5.63 15.96
CA LEU A 12 30.83 -4.39 16.41
C LEU A 12 29.47 -4.71 17.04
N ASP A 13 28.63 -5.51 16.40
CA ASP A 13 27.34 -5.94 16.91
C ASP A 13 27.46 -6.68 18.26
N ARG A 14 28.55 -7.46 18.46
CA ARG A 14 28.82 -8.14 19.71
C ARG A 14 29.38 -7.24 20.81
N ALA A 15 30.04 -6.14 20.43
CA ALA A 15 30.61 -5.19 21.36
C ALA A 15 29.57 -4.16 21.85
N GLU A 16 28.55 -3.85 21.03
CA GLU A 16 27.48 -2.91 21.33
C GLU A 16 26.14 -3.64 21.51
N ILE A 17 26.06 -4.58 22.45
CA ILE A 17 24.80 -5.23 22.79
C ILE A 17 23.93 -4.22 23.57
N GLU A 18 23.06 -3.53 22.84
CA GLU A 18 22.00 -2.76 23.49
C GLU A 18 20.85 -3.71 23.90
N PRO A 19 20.38 -3.66 25.15
CA PRO A 19 19.21 -4.46 25.55
C PRO A 19 18.00 -4.02 24.75
N LEU A 20 17.21 -4.99 24.25
CA LEU A 20 15.95 -4.73 23.58
C LEU A 20 15.04 -3.91 24.51
N GLY A 21 14.80 -2.67 24.15
CA GLY A 21 13.95 -1.74 24.88
C GLY A 21 12.95 -1.04 23.95
N LEU A 22 11.71 -0.88 24.40
CA LEU A 22 10.69 -0.11 23.67
C LEU A 22 10.72 1.34 24.22
N ARG A 23 11.31 2.24 23.41
CA ARG A 23 11.19 3.69 23.67
C ARG A 23 9.93 4.21 22.99
N GLY A 24 9.19 5.10 23.65
CA GLY A 24 7.97 5.68 23.10
C GLY A 24 6.74 4.75 23.16
N ALA A 25 6.71 3.76 24.06
CA ALA A 25 5.61 2.81 24.22
C ALA A 25 4.22 3.48 24.40
N ALA A 26 4.16 4.70 24.95
CA ALA A 26 2.93 5.48 25.04
C ALA A 26 2.27 5.75 23.68
N ASN A 27 3.04 5.78 22.59
CA ASN A 27 2.50 5.99 21.25
C ASN A 27 1.62 4.82 20.77
N PHE A 28 1.81 3.61 21.29
CA PHE A 28 0.91 2.49 20.99
C PHE A 28 -0.52 2.74 21.49
N VAL A 29 -0.68 3.48 22.60
CA VAL A 29 -2.01 3.86 23.11
C VAL A 29 -2.70 4.80 22.11
N TRP A 30 -2.00 5.84 21.66
CA TRP A 30 -2.55 6.78 20.69
C TRP A 30 -2.83 6.12 19.33
N PHE A 31 -1.98 5.20 18.92
CA PHE A 31 -2.19 4.41 17.72
C PHE A 31 -3.43 3.50 17.84
N ALA A 32 -3.62 2.85 19.00
CA ALA A 32 -4.83 2.06 19.26
C ALA A 32 -6.10 2.93 19.27
N VAL A 33 -6.03 4.16 19.80
CA VAL A 33 -7.13 5.13 19.74
C VAL A 33 -7.47 5.50 18.29
N ILE A 34 -6.47 5.72 17.43
CA ILE A 34 -6.68 6.01 16.01
C ILE A 34 -7.35 4.82 15.32
N ILE A 35 -6.86 3.60 15.53
CA ILE A 35 -7.48 2.39 14.97
C ILE A 35 -8.94 2.25 15.43
N ALA A 36 -9.19 2.43 16.72
CA ALA A 36 -10.55 2.36 17.27
C ALA A 36 -11.46 3.46 16.69
N ALA A 37 -10.95 4.66 16.48
CA ALA A 37 -11.70 5.75 15.85
C ALA A 37 -12.07 5.39 14.41
N VAL A 38 -11.13 4.85 13.63
CA VAL A 38 -11.41 4.40 12.25
C VAL A 38 -12.45 3.28 12.21
N ALA A 39 -12.39 2.34 13.16
CA ALA A 39 -13.27 1.17 13.18
C ALA A 39 -14.69 1.48 13.69
N PHE A 40 -14.83 2.42 14.63
CA PHE A 40 -16.07 2.56 15.40
C PHE A 40 -16.67 3.98 15.41
N ALA A 41 -15.88 5.01 15.11
CA ALA A 41 -16.39 6.38 15.16
C ALA A 41 -17.02 6.78 13.81
N PRO A 42 -18.21 7.43 13.82
CA PRO A 42 -18.81 7.98 12.62
C PRO A 42 -17.98 9.14 12.05
N SER A 43 -18.02 9.28 10.74
CA SER A 43 -17.54 10.46 10.02
C SER A 43 -18.72 11.21 9.41
N VAL A 44 -18.44 12.26 8.65
CA VAL A 44 -19.46 12.96 7.87
C VAL A 44 -20.17 12.00 6.94
N ASP A 45 -21.50 11.95 7.01
CA ASP A 45 -22.34 11.13 6.12
C ASP A 45 -22.78 11.98 4.91
N ALA A 46 -21.94 11.98 3.88
CA ALA A 46 -22.21 12.74 2.66
C ALA A 46 -23.50 12.28 1.97
N GLU A 47 -23.79 10.97 1.99
CA GLU A 47 -25.01 10.42 1.36
C GLU A 47 -26.28 10.89 2.06
N ALA A 48 -26.31 10.89 3.39
CA ALA A 48 -27.43 11.43 4.16
C ALA A 48 -27.62 12.94 3.93
N ILE A 49 -26.52 13.68 3.77
CA ILE A 49 -26.52 15.12 3.50
C ILE A 49 -27.10 15.41 2.13
N GLU A 50 -26.65 14.74 1.09
CA GLU A 50 -27.13 14.89 -0.29
C GLU A 50 -28.60 14.47 -0.45
N ALA A 51 -29.00 13.41 0.27
CA ALA A 51 -30.38 12.96 0.30
C ALA A 51 -31.33 13.87 1.12
N GLY A 52 -30.82 14.91 1.76
CA GLY A 52 -31.61 15.85 2.57
C GLY A 52 -32.22 15.25 3.85
N ARG A 53 -31.67 14.10 4.32
CA ARG A 53 -32.12 13.39 5.53
C ARG A 53 -31.09 13.47 6.68
N ALA A 54 -30.08 14.31 6.52
CA ALA A 54 -29.00 14.46 7.48
C ALA A 54 -29.47 15.03 8.81
N THR A 55 -28.98 14.45 9.90
CA THR A 55 -29.09 14.99 11.25
C THR A 55 -27.88 15.85 11.59
N ALA A 56 -27.91 16.57 12.73
CA ALA A 56 -26.78 17.38 13.14
C ALA A 56 -25.47 16.55 13.38
N MET A 57 -25.61 15.27 13.70
CA MET A 57 -24.45 14.37 13.91
C MET A 57 -23.77 13.97 12.59
N ASP A 58 -24.50 13.90 11.49
CA ASP A 58 -23.99 13.51 10.18
C ASP A 58 -23.06 14.56 9.56
N TRP A 59 -23.08 15.79 10.11
CA TRP A 59 -22.18 16.88 9.76
C TRP A 59 -20.89 16.90 10.60
N VAL A 60 -20.82 16.11 11.68
CA VAL A 60 -19.70 16.15 12.61
C VAL A 60 -18.63 15.12 12.22
N PRO A 61 -17.42 15.56 11.84
CA PRO A 61 -16.31 14.66 11.53
C PRO A 61 -15.69 14.12 12.83
N LEU A 62 -16.48 13.34 13.60
CA LEU A 62 -16.06 12.87 14.94
C LEU A 62 -14.82 11.99 14.86
N ARG A 63 -14.75 11.09 13.88
CA ARG A 63 -13.60 10.22 13.62
C ARG A 63 -12.32 11.04 13.40
N GLU A 64 -12.39 12.02 12.54
CA GLU A 64 -11.28 12.90 12.19
C GLU A 64 -10.83 13.75 13.38
N ILE A 65 -11.77 14.24 14.19
CA ILE A 65 -11.48 14.98 15.42
C ILE A 65 -10.73 14.09 16.41
N ILE A 66 -11.18 12.86 16.63
CA ILE A 66 -10.51 11.90 17.54
C ILE A 66 -9.11 11.58 17.03
N MET A 67 -8.94 11.35 15.74
CA MET A 67 -7.64 11.05 15.13
C MET A 67 -6.67 12.23 15.28
N LEU A 68 -7.12 13.46 15.02
CA LEU A 68 -6.31 14.66 15.19
C LEU A 68 -5.96 14.91 16.67
N ALA A 69 -6.91 14.70 17.59
CA ALA A 69 -6.65 14.80 19.01
C ALA A 69 -5.61 13.76 19.46
N ALA A 70 -5.73 12.51 19.03
CA ALA A 70 -4.77 11.46 19.33
C ALA A 70 -3.38 11.78 18.77
N ALA A 71 -3.30 12.28 17.54
CA ALA A 71 -2.04 12.73 16.92
C ALA A 71 -1.41 13.88 17.71
N LEU A 72 -2.19 14.88 18.12
CA LEU A 72 -1.72 16.01 18.94
C LEU A 72 -1.25 15.54 20.32
N CYS A 73 -1.97 14.63 20.96
CA CYS A 73 -1.58 14.03 22.24
C CYS A 73 -0.28 13.22 22.09
N SER A 74 -0.15 12.40 21.06
CA SER A 74 1.09 11.70 20.74
C SER A 74 2.25 12.69 20.54
N TYR A 75 2.01 13.78 19.82
CA TYR A 75 3.02 14.81 19.60
C TYR A 75 3.38 15.56 20.89
N ARG A 76 2.41 15.86 21.76
CA ARG A 76 2.62 16.67 22.97
C ARG A 76 3.18 15.85 24.15
N PHE A 77 2.74 14.60 24.30
CA PHE A 77 3.02 13.74 25.45
C PHE A 77 3.91 12.54 25.12
N GLY A 78 4.18 12.28 23.84
CA GLY A 78 5.08 11.20 23.42
C GLY A 78 6.55 11.48 23.76
N ASP A 79 7.36 10.43 23.70
CA ASP A 79 8.79 10.51 23.97
C ASP A 79 9.48 11.40 22.92
N ARG A 80 10.04 12.52 23.40
CA ARG A 80 10.69 13.51 22.56
C ARG A 80 12.02 12.99 22.00
N ARG A 81 12.74 12.16 22.77
CA ARG A 81 14.00 11.57 22.32
C ARG A 81 13.78 10.56 21.22
N ALA A 82 12.83 9.64 21.40
CA ALA A 82 12.45 8.68 20.38
C ALA A 82 12.01 9.36 19.06
N ARG A 83 11.37 10.53 19.16
CA ARG A 83 10.88 11.27 17.98
C ARG A 83 11.99 12.02 17.25
N PHE A 84 12.76 12.84 17.93
CA PHE A 84 13.67 13.78 17.28
C PHE A 84 15.11 13.28 17.19
N GLU A 85 15.57 12.43 18.12
CA GLU A 85 16.93 11.88 18.11
C GLU A 85 16.97 10.51 17.42
N ASP A 86 16.14 9.57 17.86
CA ASP A 86 16.18 8.20 17.34
C ASP A 86 15.55 8.09 15.94
N ASN A 87 14.39 8.75 15.69
CA ASN A 87 13.65 8.68 14.43
C ASN A 87 13.80 9.93 13.53
N GLN A 88 14.48 10.98 13.98
CA GLN A 88 14.72 12.20 13.20
C GLN A 88 13.45 12.77 12.55
N PHE A 89 12.37 12.84 13.34
CA PHE A 89 11.06 13.28 12.83
C PHE A 89 11.11 14.72 12.30
N GLU A 90 10.62 14.89 11.08
CA GLU A 90 10.47 16.19 10.40
C GLU A 90 9.05 16.38 9.88
N TRP A 91 8.59 17.63 9.84
CA TRP A 91 7.29 18.00 9.27
C TRP A 91 7.28 18.06 7.75
N GLY A 92 8.45 18.17 7.12
CA GLY A 92 8.60 18.29 5.68
C GLY A 92 7.80 17.25 4.89
N PRO A 93 8.00 15.95 5.10
CA PRO A 93 7.28 14.90 4.39
C PRO A 93 5.75 14.95 4.59
N ILE A 94 5.29 15.34 5.77
CA ILE A 94 3.84 15.48 6.06
C ILE A 94 3.25 16.64 5.28
N ALA A 95 3.92 17.78 5.24
CA ALA A 95 3.48 18.97 4.49
C ALA A 95 3.49 18.70 2.98
N GLU A 96 4.49 17.99 2.47
CA GLU A 96 4.56 17.58 1.07
C GLU A 96 3.38 16.71 0.68
N VAL A 97 3.11 15.64 1.45
CA VAL A 97 1.99 14.73 1.21
C VAL A 97 0.65 15.48 1.31
N ALA A 98 0.46 16.34 2.31
CA ALA A 98 -0.77 17.14 2.44
C ALA A 98 -1.01 18.05 1.23
N THR A 99 0.04 18.71 0.74
CA THR A 99 -0.05 19.58 -0.44
C THR A 99 -0.36 18.77 -1.70
N LEU A 100 0.27 17.62 -1.88
CA LEU A 100 0.00 16.69 -2.99
C LEU A 100 -1.46 16.23 -2.98
N PHE A 101 -2.00 15.80 -1.85
CA PHE A 101 -3.38 15.35 -1.75
C PHE A 101 -4.39 16.47 -2.08
N ILE A 102 -4.16 17.69 -1.61
CA ILE A 102 -5.01 18.84 -1.98
C ILE A 102 -5.02 19.02 -3.51
N GLY A 103 -3.85 19.00 -4.16
CA GLY A 103 -3.74 19.08 -5.61
C GLY A 103 -4.45 17.95 -6.34
N ILE A 104 -4.25 16.71 -5.89
CA ILE A 104 -4.87 15.50 -6.47
C ILE A 104 -6.40 15.59 -6.37
N PHE A 105 -6.96 15.84 -5.19
CA PHE A 105 -8.42 15.90 -5.02
C PHE A 105 -9.07 17.02 -5.84
N LEU A 106 -8.43 18.18 -5.94
CA LEU A 106 -8.94 19.27 -6.77
C LEU A 106 -8.93 18.92 -8.27
N THR A 107 -7.87 18.26 -8.75
CA THR A 107 -7.77 17.86 -10.17
C THR A 107 -8.60 16.64 -10.50
N MET A 108 -8.96 15.83 -9.50
CA MET A 108 -9.80 14.64 -9.68
C MET A 108 -11.26 14.99 -10.01
N ILE A 109 -11.78 16.12 -9.54
CA ILE A 109 -13.17 16.54 -9.80
C ILE A 109 -13.50 16.53 -11.30
N PRO A 110 -12.79 17.26 -12.18
CA PRO A 110 -13.08 17.22 -13.62
C PRO A 110 -12.80 15.86 -14.27
N ALA A 111 -11.83 15.09 -13.73
CA ALA A 111 -11.55 13.76 -14.21
C ALA A 111 -12.71 12.79 -13.94
N LEU A 112 -13.32 12.87 -12.75
CA LEU A 112 -14.50 12.05 -12.41
C LEU A 112 -15.69 12.38 -13.31
N HIS A 113 -15.96 13.65 -13.60
CA HIS A 113 -17.03 14.02 -14.54
C HIS A 113 -16.79 13.45 -15.94
N TYR A 114 -15.57 13.46 -16.43
CA TYR A 114 -15.23 12.85 -17.70
C TYR A 114 -15.41 11.33 -17.68
N LEU A 115 -15.04 10.69 -16.58
CA LEU A 115 -15.20 9.24 -16.39
C LEU A 115 -16.67 8.82 -16.33
N ASP A 116 -17.56 9.63 -15.78
CA ASP A 116 -19.01 9.39 -15.78
C ASP A 116 -19.56 9.18 -17.20
N GLU A 117 -19.04 9.93 -18.18
CA GLU A 117 -19.47 9.85 -19.56
C GLU A 117 -18.83 8.69 -20.31
N VAL A 118 -17.56 8.38 -20.04
CA VAL A 118 -16.75 7.47 -20.87
C VAL A 118 -16.74 6.04 -20.31
N ALA A 119 -16.73 5.84 -18.98
CA ALA A 119 -16.60 4.53 -18.36
C ALA A 119 -17.63 3.48 -18.86
N PRO A 120 -18.93 3.79 -19.06
CA PRO A 120 -19.89 2.83 -19.55
C PRO A 120 -19.61 2.32 -20.98
N SER A 121 -18.81 3.07 -21.76
CA SER A 121 -18.44 2.71 -23.13
C SER A 121 -17.15 1.90 -23.23
N LEU A 122 -16.39 1.81 -22.15
CA LEU A 122 -15.11 1.09 -22.12
C LEU A 122 -15.36 -0.42 -21.88
N PRO A 123 -14.63 -1.29 -22.59
CA PRO A 123 -14.72 -2.75 -22.39
C PRO A 123 -13.95 -3.15 -21.13
N LEU A 124 -14.42 -2.66 -19.96
CA LEU A 124 -13.78 -2.92 -18.68
C LEU A 124 -14.29 -4.24 -18.08
N ASN A 125 -13.37 -5.02 -17.55
CA ASN A 125 -13.63 -6.24 -16.81
C ASN A 125 -12.65 -6.33 -15.62
N GLU A 126 -12.75 -7.36 -14.82
CA GLU A 126 -11.93 -7.58 -13.63
C GLU A 126 -10.42 -7.55 -13.91
N ILE A 127 -9.98 -8.10 -15.04
CA ILE A 127 -8.56 -8.14 -15.43
C ILE A 127 -8.09 -6.75 -15.87
N THR A 128 -8.90 -6.04 -16.65
CA THR A 128 -8.55 -4.67 -17.08
C THR A 128 -8.55 -3.70 -15.91
N PHE A 129 -9.49 -3.83 -14.96
CA PHE A 129 -9.47 -3.04 -13.72
C PHE A 129 -8.18 -3.28 -12.94
N PHE A 130 -7.79 -4.54 -12.71
CA PHE A 130 -6.52 -4.85 -12.05
C PHE A 130 -5.32 -4.26 -12.79
N THR A 131 -5.26 -4.46 -14.12
CA THR A 131 -4.10 -4.07 -14.94
C THR A 131 -3.95 -2.55 -15.03
N PHE A 132 -5.03 -1.82 -15.27
CA PHE A 132 -4.99 -0.37 -15.40
C PHE A 132 -4.75 0.30 -14.04
N THR A 133 -5.46 -0.15 -13.00
CA THR A 133 -5.23 0.35 -11.64
C THR A 133 -3.80 0.08 -11.21
N GLY A 134 -3.31 -1.14 -11.42
CA GLY A 134 -1.95 -1.53 -11.06
C GLY A 134 -0.88 -0.80 -11.87
N GLY A 135 -1.09 -0.65 -13.17
CA GLY A 135 -0.18 0.11 -14.03
C GLY A 135 -0.06 1.57 -13.58
N LEU A 136 -1.19 2.22 -13.28
CA LEU A 136 -1.19 3.59 -12.82
C LEU A 136 -0.61 3.71 -11.39
N SER A 137 -0.99 2.83 -10.47
CA SER A 137 -0.47 2.79 -9.10
C SER A 137 1.03 2.51 -9.02
N SER A 138 1.60 1.88 -10.04
CA SER A 138 3.05 1.67 -10.10
C SER A 138 3.86 2.97 -10.28
N VAL A 139 3.20 4.05 -10.70
CA VAL A 139 3.82 5.36 -10.99
C VAL A 139 3.21 6.47 -10.12
N LEU A 140 1.92 6.37 -9.80
CA LEU A 140 1.20 7.27 -8.91
C LEU A 140 0.99 6.61 -7.55
N ASP A 141 0.65 7.42 -6.53
CA ASP A 141 0.33 6.89 -5.21
C ASP A 141 -0.95 6.02 -5.25
N ASN A 142 -1.00 5.02 -4.38
CA ASN A 142 -2.08 4.03 -4.28
C ASN A 142 -3.45 4.68 -4.02
N ALA A 143 -3.53 5.65 -3.11
CA ALA A 143 -4.81 6.20 -2.66
C ALA A 143 -5.58 6.94 -3.77
N PRO A 144 -5.01 7.91 -4.49
CA PRO A 144 -5.72 8.58 -5.60
C PRO A 144 -6.05 7.62 -6.73
N THR A 145 -5.16 6.68 -7.03
CA THR A 145 -5.41 5.64 -8.04
C THR A 145 -6.60 4.77 -7.64
N TYR A 146 -6.63 4.31 -6.39
CA TYR A 146 -7.74 3.50 -5.88
C TYR A 146 -9.08 4.24 -5.98
N VAL A 147 -9.16 5.49 -5.48
CA VAL A 147 -10.42 6.24 -5.49
C VAL A 147 -10.93 6.45 -6.92
N THR A 148 -10.06 6.81 -7.85
CA THR A 148 -10.44 7.01 -9.26
C THR A 148 -11.04 5.76 -9.89
N PHE A 149 -10.37 4.61 -9.72
CA PHE A 149 -10.87 3.35 -10.30
C PHE A 149 -12.05 2.75 -9.54
N PHE A 150 -12.15 3.00 -8.24
CA PHE A 150 -13.33 2.64 -7.44
C PHE A 150 -14.58 3.34 -7.96
N GLU A 151 -14.52 4.65 -8.15
CA GLU A 151 -15.60 5.44 -8.72
C GLU A 151 -15.96 4.98 -10.15
N MET A 152 -14.94 4.70 -10.98
CA MET A 152 -15.15 4.16 -12.31
C MET A 152 -15.86 2.79 -12.27
N ALA A 153 -15.47 1.92 -11.36
CA ALA A 153 -16.06 0.58 -11.24
C ALA A 153 -17.55 0.61 -10.85
N GLY A 154 -17.97 1.61 -10.06
CA GLY A 154 -19.38 1.83 -9.75
C GLY A 154 -20.24 2.29 -10.93
N ARG A 155 -19.62 2.78 -12.02
CA ARG A 155 -20.32 3.31 -13.22
C ARG A 155 -20.35 2.33 -14.40
N VAL A 156 -19.62 1.24 -14.32
CA VAL A 156 -19.58 0.21 -15.37
C VAL A 156 -20.75 -0.76 -15.16
N PRO A 157 -21.36 -1.29 -16.25
CA PRO A 157 -22.41 -2.30 -16.15
C PRO A 157 -21.99 -3.48 -15.28
N HIS A 158 -22.88 -3.89 -14.37
CA HIS A 158 -22.60 -4.96 -13.43
C HIS A 158 -22.57 -6.33 -14.11
N PRO A 159 -21.53 -7.14 -13.91
CA PRO A 159 -21.47 -8.50 -14.45
C PRO A 159 -22.42 -9.48 -13.74
N GLY A 160 -23.15 -9.00 -12.71
CA GLY A 160 -23.91 -9.83 -11.76
C GLY A 160 -23.02 -10.28 -10.59
N GLY A 161 -23.64 -10.59 -9.47
CA GLY A 161 -22.94 -11.01 -8.26
C GLY A 161 -23.24 -10.10 -7.06
N ALA A 162 -22.40 -10.17 -6.03
CA ALA A 162 -22.54 -9.33 -4.84
C ALA A 162 -22.00 -7.93 -5.10
N ASP A 163 -22.72 -6.94 -4.60
CA ASP A 163 -22.28 -5.54 -4.60
C ASP A 163 -21.81 -5.14 -3.20
N VAL A 164 -20.68 -4.43 -3.15
CA VAL A 164 -20.14 -3.85 -1.93
C VAL A 164 -19.93 -2.35 -2.15
N ALA A 165 -20.62 -1.54 -1.35
CA ALA A 165 -20.60 -0.07 -1.48
C ALA A 165 -20.94 0.44 -2.90
N GLY A 166 -21.93 -0.21 -3.57
CA GLY A 166 -22.37 0.17 -4.92
C GLY A 166 -21.41 -0.24 -6.06
N VAL A 167 -20.41 -1.09 -5.76
CA VAL A 167 -19.45 -1.60 -6.75
C VAL A 167 -19.51 -3.11 -6.76
N PRO A 168 -19.49 -3.78 -7.93
CA PRO A 168 -19.36 -5.22 -8.01
C PRO A 168 -18.14 -5.72 -7.25
N GLU A 169 -18.32 -6.71 -6.37
CA GLU A 169 -17.26 -7.23 -5.50
C GLU A 169 -16.00 -7.60 -6.28
N ILE A 170 -16.12 -8.24 -7.44
CA ILE A 170 -14.99 -8.65 -8.27
C ILE A 170 -14.19 -7.46 -8.80
N TYR A 171 -14.84 -6.35 -9.14
CA TYR A 171 -14.16 -5.13 -9.57
C TYR A 171 -13.51 -4.43 -8.39
N LEU A 172 -14.18 -4.40 -7.23
CA LEU A 172 -13.61 -3.86 -6.00
C LEU A 172 -12.34 -4.60 -5.59
N VAL A 173 -12.35 -5.94 -5.63
CA VAL A 173 -11.18 -6.78 -5.37
C VAL A 173 -10.05 -6.47 -6.36
N SER A 174 -10.37 -6.39 -7.65
CA SER A 174 -9.40 -6.12 -8.72
C SER A 174 -8.74 -4.76 -8.56
N VAL A 175 -9.52 -3.71 -8.31
CA VAL A 175 -9.03 -2.34 -8.06
C VAL A 175 -8.18 -2.30 -6.78
N SER A 176 -8.65 -2.92 -5.70
CA SER A 176 -7.94 -2.93 -4.41
C SER A 176 -6.59 -3.62 -4.51
N LEU A 177 -6.54 -4.81 -5.10
CA LEU A 177 -5.30 -5.55 -5.28
C LEU A 177 -4.35 -4.87 -6.26
N GLY A 178 -4.87 -4.31 -7.36
CA GLY A 178 -4.10 -3.53 -8.32
C GLY A 178 -3.47 -2.30 -7.67
N ALA A 179 -4.25 -1.50 -6.97
CA ALA A 179 -3.76 -0.29 -6.32
C ALA A 179 -2.69 -0.58 -5.26
N VAL A 180 -2.91 -1.59 -4.41
CA VAL A 180 -2.02 -1.86 -3.28
C VAL A 180 -0.76 -2.60 -3.71
N LEU A 181 -0.89 -3.69 -4.47
CA LEU A 181 0.24 -4.57 -4.73
C LEU A 181 1.17 -4.06 -5.84
N CYS A 182 0.59 -3.41 -6.87
CA CYS A 182 1.40 -2.92 -7.99
C CYS A 182 2.17 -1.64 -7.65
N GLY A 183 1.80 -0.90 -6.59
CA GLY A 183 2.59 0.21 -6.08
C GLY A 183 4.03 -0.16 -5.69
N ALA A 184 4.28 -1.46 -5.45
CA ALA A 184 5.63 -1.98 -5.18
C ALA A 184 6.47 -2.22 -6.45
N ILE A 185 5.93 -2.04 -7.65
CA ILE A 185 6.66 -2.29 -8.92
C ILE A 185 7.76 -1.26 -9.13
N THR A 186 7.55 -0.02 -8.69
CA THR A 186 8.56 1.05 -8.78
C THR A 186 8.85 1.68 -7.41
N TYR A 187 9.91 2.46 -7.31
CA TYR A 187 10.21 3.24 -6.10
C TYR A 187 9.20 4.38 -5.85
N ILE A 188 8.61 4.92 -6.91
CA ILE A 188 7.72 6.09 -6.84
C ILE A 188 6.24 5.72 -6.71
N GLY A 189 5.85 4.48 -7.00
CA GLY A 189 4.46 4.03 -6.89
C GLY A 189 3.93 3.95 -5.46
N ASN A 190 4.81 4.13 -4.46
CA ASN A 190 4.42 4.13 -3.06
C ASN A 190 5.45 4.93 -2.25
N GLY A 191 5.01 5.95 -1.52
CA GLY A 191 5.87 6.80 -0.69
C GLY A 191 6.81 6.03 0.26
N PRO A 192 6.34 5.02 1.01
CA PRO A 192 7.19 4.17 1.84
C PRO A 192 8.35 3.51 1.09
N ASN A 193 8.18 3.06 -0.16
CA ASN A 193 9.25 2.43 -0.94
C ASN A 193 10.40 3.40 -1.20
N PHE A 194 10.07 4.63 -1.56
CA PHE A 194 11.07 5.67 -1.79
C PHE A 194 11.80 6.03 -0.48
N MET A 195 11.07 6.11 0.62
CA MET A 195 11.64 6.40 1.94
C MET A 195 12.61 5.29 2.38
N VAL A 196 12.24 4.02 2.24
CA VAL A 196 13.10 2.88 2.56
C VAL A 196 14.39 2.92 1.72
N LYS A 197 14.29 3.23 0.42
CA LYS A 197 15.47 3.43 -0.44
C LYS A 197 16.38 4.52 0.11
N SER A 198 15.83 5.70 0.41
CA SER A 198 16.60 6.84 0.91
C SER A 198 17.29 6.55 2.24
N VAL A 199 16.60 5.85 3.15
CA VAL A 199 17.17 5.43 4.44
C VAL A 199 18.28 4.42 4.25
N ALA A 200 18.12 3.45 3.33
CA ALA A 200 19.16 2.46 3.05
C ALA A 200 20.42 3.10 2.45
N GLU A 201 20.26 4.01 1.48
CA GLU A 201 21.37 4.75 0.87
C GLU A 201 22.09 5.65 1.90
N ALA A 202 21.35 6.32 2.78
CA ALA A 202 21.91 7.11 3.87
C ALA A 202 22.75 6.25 4.87
N ARG A 203 22.46 4.95 4.95
CA ARG A 203 23.22 3.96 5.75
C ARG A 203 24.34 3.27 4.97
N GLY A 204 24.66 3.73 3.74
CA GLY A 204 25.73 3.17 2.92
C GLY A 204 25.39 1.85 2.22
N VAL A 205 24.09 1.52 2.12
CA VAL A 205 23.64 0.34 1.35
C VAL A 205 23.45 0.75 -0.10
N ASP A 206 24.14 0.09 -1.01
CA ASP A 206 23.97 0.31 -2.45
C ASP A 206 22.62 -0.20 -2.93
N MET A 207 21.70 0.73 -3.19
CA MET A 207 20.38 0.41 -3.71
C MET A 207 20.38 0.40 -5.26
N PRO A 208 19.59 -0.47 -5.89
CA PRO A 208 19.46 -0.48 -7.35
C PRO A 208 19.02 0.87 -7.89
N SER A 209 19.49 1.23 -9.09
CA SER A 209 18.91 2.35 -9.83
C SER A 209 17.41 2.13 -10.09
N PHE A 210 16.68 3.18 -10.47
CA PHE A 210 15.25 3.06 -10.78
C PHE A 210 14.95 1.93 -11.78
N GLY A 211 15.64 1.91 -12.93
CA GLY A 211 15.48 0.86 -13.92
C GLY A 211 15.92 -0.53 -13.42
N GLY A 212 16.98 -0.58 -12.61
CA GLY A 212 17.45 -1.83 -11.99
C GLY A 212 16.44 -2.39 -10.98
N TYR A 213 15.75 -1.54 -10.23
CA TYR A 213 14.67 -1.96 -9.33
C TYR A 213 13.48 -2.50 -10.12
N VAL A 214 13.00 -1.76 -11.13
CA VAL A 214 11.91 -2.19 -12.01
C VAL A 214 12.23 -3.53 -12.68
N ALA A 215 13.45 -3.72 -13.18
CA ALA A 215 13.85 -4.99 -13.78
C ALA A 215 13.77 -6.16 -12.76
N LYS A 216 14.17 -5.92 -11.51
CA LYS A 216 14.03 -6.93 -10.45
C LYS A 216 12.58 -7.24 -10.12
N THR A 217 11.73 -6.22 -9.98
CA THR A 217 10.30 -6.43 -9.70
C THR A 217 9.57 -7.13 -10.84
N LEU A 218 9.93 -6.86 -12.10
CA LEU A 218 9.42 -7.61 -13.26
C LEU A 218 9.77 -9.10 -13.19
N ILE A 219 10.93 -9.44 -12.66
CA ILE A 219 11.36 -10.84 -12.54
C ILE A 219 10.75 -11.53 -11.31
N TYR A 220 10.65 -10.86 -10.17
CA TYR A 220 10.25 -11.49 -8.92
C TYR A 220 8.80 -11.24 -8.53
N LEU A 221 8.31 -10.00 -8.66
CA LEU A 221 6.98 -9.60 -8.21
C LEU A 221 5.91 -9.88 -9.28
N VAL A 222 6.15 -9.46 -10.52
CA VAL A 222 5.14 -9.56 -11.58
C VAL A 222 4.68 -11.00 -11.83
N PRO A 223 5.53 -12.05 -11.84
CA PRO A 223 5.06 -13.42 -11.96
C PRO A 223 4.16 -13.87 -10.81
N VAL A 224 4.41 -13.38 -9.58
CA VAL A 224 3.56 -13.66 -8.41
C VAL A 224 2.19 -12.98 -8.59
N LEU A 225 2.18 -11.72 -9.01
CA LEU A 225 0.94 -10.99 -9.32
C LEU A 225 0.15 -11.67 -10.45
N ALA A 226 0.83 -12.13 -11.51
CA ALA A 226 0.19 -12.87 -12.59
C ALA A 226 -0.44 -14.19 -12.10
N ALA A 227 0.26 -14.94 -11.25
CA ALA A 227 -0.30 -16.14 -10.63
C ALA A 227 -1.53 -15.83 -9.78
N MET A 228 -1.48 -14.75 -9.01
CA MET A 228 -2.59 -14.27 -8.18
C MET A 228 -3.80 -13.87 -9.03
N VAL A 229 -3.61 -13.08 -10.09
CA VAL A 229 -4.68 -12.68 -11.02
C VAL A 229 -5.34 -13.91 -11.63
N CYS A 230 -4.53 -14.85 -12.12
CA CYS A 230 -5.04 -16.08 -12.72
C CYS A 230 -5.80 -16.97 -11.75
N LEU A 231 -5.39 -17.03 -10.48
CA LEU A 231 -6.00 -17.89 -9.47
C LEU A 231 -7.28 -17.31 -8.87
N PHE A 232 -7.33 -16.00 -8.63
CA PHE A 232 -8.33 -15.38 -7.78
C PHE A 232 -9.21 -14.34 -8.49
N ILE A 233 -8.75 -13.75 -9.59
CA ILE A 233 -9.48 -12.70 -10.31
C ILE A 233 -10.07 -13.28 -11.62
N ALA A 234 -9.26 -13.99 -12.41
CA ALA A 234 -9.71 -14.50 -13.69
C ALA A 234 -10.79 -15.59 -13.54
N GLU A 235 -11.91 -15.43 -14.23
CA GLU A 235 -13.02 -16.39 -14.19
C GLU A 235 -12.74 -17.72 -14.91
N PRO A 236 -12.05 -17.76 -16.08
CA PRO A 236 -11.91 -18.98 -16.85
C PRO A 236 -11.13 -20.07 -16.12
N VAL A 237 -11.64 -21.33 -16.15
CA VAL A 237 -10.99 -22.48 -15.49
C VAL A 237 -9.55 -22.72 -16.00
N TRP A 238 -9.29 -22.49 -17.29
CA TRP A 238 -7.94 -22.62 -17.82
C TRP A 238 -6.97 -21.58 -17.24
N ALA A 239 -7.44 -20.37 -16.94
CA ALA A 239 -6.62 -19.35 -16.29
C ALA A 239 -6.24 -19.78 -14.88
N ARG A 240 -7.17 -20.30 -14.10
CA ARG A 240 -6.90 -20.86 -12.76
C ARG A 240 -5.90 -22.02 -12.81
N ALA A 241 -6.02 -22.91 -13.80
CA ALA A 241 -5.04 -23.98 -14.00
C ALA A 241 -3.64 -23.42 -14.34
N ALA A 242 -3.56 -22.44 -15.24
CA ALA A 242 -2.31 -21.76 -15.56
C ALA A 242 -1.69 -21.05 -14.34
N GLY A 243 -2.52 -20.37 -13.54
CA GLY A 243 -2.11 -19.74 -12.29
C GLY A 243 -1.55 -20.74 -11.29
N ALA A 244 -2.19 -21.91 -11.14
CA ALA A 244 -1.71 -22.97 -10.25
C ALA A 244 -0.36 -23.52 -10.70
N VAL A 245 -0.17 -23.75 -12.00
CA VAL A 245 1.11 -24.19 -12.57
C VAL A 245 2.20 -23.14 -12.33
N LEU A 246 1.90 -21.87 -12.58
CA LEU A 246 2.84 -20.77 -12.35
C LEU A 246 3.22 -20.66 -10.88
N ALA A 247 2.25 -20.69 -9.97
CA ALA A 247 2.49 -20.66 -8.52
C ALA A 247 3.37 -21.86 -8.06
N ALA A 248 3.07 -23.06 -8.54
CA ALA A 248 3.88 -24.24 -8.25
C ALA A 248 5.32 -24.11 -8.77
N ALA A 249 5.51 -23.54 -9.96
CA ALA A 249 6.83 -23.29 -10.55
C ALA A 249 7.63 -22.26 -9.71
N LEU A 250 6.99 -21.18 -9.25
CA LEU A 250 7.61 -20.17 -8.39
C LEU A 250 8.04 -20.79 -7.07
N LEU A 251 7.16 -21.53 -6.40
CA LEU A 251 7.48 -22.22 -5.13
C LEU A 251 8.60 -23.26 -5.30
N ALA A 252 8.61 -23.98 -6.41
CA ALA A 252 9.68 -24.94 -6.71
C ALA A 252 11.04 -24.24 -6.92
N ASN A 253 11.02 -23.09 -7.61
CA ASN A 253 12.22 -22.27 -7.81
C ASN A 253 12.75 -21.73 -6.46
N ASP A 254 11.89 -21.19 -5.62
CA ASP A 254 12.28 -20.69 -4.29
C ASP A 254 12.85 -21.80 -3.41
N ALA A 255 12.22 -22.98 -3.42
CA ALA A 255 12.74 -24.14 -2.71
C ALA A 255 14.13 -24.59 -3.22
N ARG A 256 14.40 -24.45 -4.51
CA ARG A 256 15.74 -24.72 -5.08
C ARG A 256 16.76 -23.69 -4.62
N LEU A 257 16.42 -22.40 -4.63
CA LEU A 257 17.31 -21.31 -4.20
C LEU A 257 17.64 -21.44 -2.71
N ILE A 258 16.66 -21.72 -1.86
CA ILE A 258 16.86 -21.95 -0.43
C ILE A 258 17.80 -23.14 -0.19
N ARG A 259 17.62 -24.26 -0.91
CA ARG A 259 18.49 -25.42 -0.81
C ARG A 259 19.92 -25.14 -1.28
N ALA A 260 20.07 -24.37 -2.36
CA ALA A 260 21.39 -23.96 -2.86
C ALA A 260 22.10 -23.05 -1.86
N GLY A 261 21.42 -22.05 -1.30
CA GLY A 261 21.97 -21.17 -0.28
C GLY A 261 22.42 -21.91 0.99
N ARG A 262 21.61 -22.90 1.46
CA ARG A 262 22.01 -23.75 2.61
C ARG A 262 23.23 -24.61 2.34
N ARG A 263 23.44 -25.08 1.11
CA ARG A 263 24.63 -25.86 0.75
C ARG A 263 25.89 -25.02 0.73
N LEU A 264 25.81 -23.77 0.28
CA LEU A 264 26.94 -22.83 0.32
C LEU A 264 27.32 -22.45 1.77
N ALA A 265 26.35 -22.19 2.62
CA ALA A 265 26.57 -21.87 4.04
C ALA A 265 27.13 -23.05 4.89
N LEU A 266 27.13 -24.28 4.37
CA LEU A 266 27.70 -25.45 5.03
C LEU A 266 29.13 -25.77 4.53
N GLN A 267 29.63 -25.03 3.51
CA GLN A 267 30.96 -25.22 2.92
C GLN A 267 31.98 -24.17 3.43
N ASP A 268 31.48 -23.11 4.05
CA ASP A 268 32.26 -22.07 4.77
C ASP A 268 32.28 -22.39 6.29
#